data_6aee8412ae850e1f893dab532c4a8573
#
_entry.id   6aee8412ae850e1f893dab532c4a8573
#
_cell.length_a   1.000
_cell.length_b   1.000
_cell.length_c   1.000
_cell.angle_alpha   90.00
_cell.angle_beta   90.00
_cell.angle_gamma   90.00
#
_symmetry.space_group_name_H-M   'P 1'
#
loop_
_entity.id
_entity.type
_entity.pdbx_description
1 polymer ?
#
loop_
_entity_poly.entity_id
_entity_poly.type
_entity_poly.pdbx_seq_one_letter_code
_entity_poly.pdbx_strand_id
1 'polypeptide(L)'
;LRRQRQMCIRDSESAHQFKGDAAFSGYEKDTFLVGASVPRFGSGEAKGIIEESVRGKDLYLMVDVCNYNVTYSLTGNTNHMSPDDHYQNLKRIIAAIGGKGRRINVIMPFLYESRQHKRTSRESLDCALALQELVRMGVDNIITFDAHDPRVQNAIPLSGFETVSPTYQFIKGLLRTYKDLQIDSDHMMAISPDEGGTNRAVYLANVLGLDMGMFYKSL
;
A
#
# COMPACT_ATOMS: atom_id res chain seq x y z
N LEU A 1 2.79 -13.49 -0.85
CA LEU A 1 2.36 -14.48 0.16
C LEU A 1 3.51 -15.17 0.90
N ARG A 2 4.55 -15.72 0.23
CA ARG A 2 5.70 -16.37 0.91
C ARG A 2 6.58 -15.38 1.70
N ARG A 3 6.69 -14.12 1.31
CA ARG A 3 7.53 -13.11 2.01
C ARG A 3 6.82 -12.47 3.20
N GLN A 4 5.52 -12.31 3.15
CA GLN A 4 4.74 -11.95 4.35
C GLN A 4 4.87 -13.04 5.42
N ARG A 5 4.86 -14.33 5.02
CA ARG A 5 5.17 -15.42 5.95
C ARG A 5 6.58 -15.33 6.55
N GLN A 6 7.61 -14.91 5.79
CA GLN A 6 8.97 -14.80 6.34
C GLN A 6 9.15 -13.61 7.32
N MET A 7 8.48 -12.49 7.09
CA MET A 7 8.44 -11.41 8.10
C MET A 7 7.67 -11.84 9.35
N CYS A 8 6.50 -12.42 9.19
CA CYS A 8 5.71 -12.95 10.29
C CYS A 8 6.43 -14.08 11.06
N ILE A 9 7.22 -14.93 10.38
CA ILE A 9 8.00 -16.00 11.01
C ILE A 9 9.15 -15.42 11.84
N ARG A 10 9.88 -14.41 11.34
CA ARG A 10 10.94 -13.75 12.12
C ARG A 10 10.40 -13.05 13.35
N ASP A 11 9.29 -12.36 13.22
CA ASP A 11 8.65 -11.67 14.33
C ASP A 11 8.02 -12.66 15.31
N SER A 12 7.49 -13.79 14.83
CA SER A 12 7.01 -14.87 15.70
C SER A 12 8.15 -15.62 16.39
N GLU A 13 9.28 -15.85 15.72
CA GLU A 13 10.47 -16.44 16.34
C GLU A 13 11.02 -15.54 17.45
N SER A 14 11.09 -14.23 17.22
CA SER A 14 11.48 -13.26 18.25
C SER A 14 10.49 -13.25 19.43
N ALA A 15 9.19 -13.31 19.15
CA ALA A 15 8.15 -13.38 20.18
C ALA A 15 8.18 -14.74 20.93
N HIS A 16 8.52 -15.84 20.26
CA HIS A 16 8.69 -17.15 20.90
C HIS A 16 9.88 -17.22 21.84
N GLN A 17 10.97 -16.48 21.58
CA GLN A 17 12.10 -16.39 22.51
C GLN A 17 11.72 -15.78 23.87
N PHE A 18 10.69 -14.92 23.86
CA PHE A 18 10.15 -14.27 25.06
C PHE A 18 8.86 -14.94 25.57
N LYS A 19 8.48 -16.10 25.03
CA LYS A 19 7.32 -16.86 25.47
C LYS A 19 7.56 -17.32 26.92
N GLY A 20 6.82 -16.73 27.84
CA GLY A 20 6.99 -16.93 29.28
C GLY A 20 7.51 -15.71 30.02
N ASP A 21 7.97 -14.67 29.33
CA ASP A 21 8.21 -13.37 29.93
C ASP A 21 6.87 -12.72 30.28
N ALA A 22 6.76 -12.14 31.46
CA ALA A 22 5.55 -11.45 31.92
C ALA A 22 5.10 -10.32 30.99
N ALA A 23 6.04 -9.69 30.25
CA ALA A 23 5.77 -8.67 29.25
C ALA A 23 5.01 -9.21 28.03
N PHE A 24 5.09 -10.51 27.77
CA PHE A 24 4.46 -11.21 26.64
C PHE A 24 3.41 -12.24 27.08
N SER A 25 3.02 -12.22 28.34
CA SER A 25 1.95 -13.09 28.85
C SER A 25 0.65 -12.84 28.06
N GLY A 26 0.08 -13.89 27.49
CA GLY A 26 -1.10 -13.82 26.61
C GLY A 26 -0.82 -13.78 25.12
N TYR A 27 0.45 -13.84 24.69
CA TYR A 27 0.80 -14.08 23.30
C TYR A 27 0.68 -15.57 22.97
N GLU A 28 -0.45 -15.95 22.39
CA GLU A 28 -0.80 -17.35 22.13
C GLU A 28 -0.77 -17.72 20.65
N LYS A 29 -0.60 -16.74 19.75
CA LYS A 29 -0.72 -16.95 18.29
C LYS A 29 0.63 -16.91 17.60
N ASP A 30 0.81 -17.83 16.64
CA ASP A 30 1.97 -17.84 15.74
C ASP A 30 1.84 -16.87 14.56
N THR A 31 0.83 -16.00 14.57
CA THR A 31 0.57 -15.02 13.51
C THR A 31 0.05 -13.72 14.08
N PHE A 32 0.47 -12.60 13.47
CA PHE A 32 -0.07 -11.28 13.74
C PHE A 32 -1.30 -10.93 12.88
N LEU A 33 -1.75 -11.86 12.01
CA LEU A 33 -2.93 -11.64 11.20
C LEU A 33 -4.19 -11.66 12.06
N VAL A 34 -5.00 -10.63 11.88
CA VAL A 34 -6.33 -10.50 12.48
C VAL A 34 -7.37 -10.90 11.44
N GLY A 35 -8.30 -11.76 11.82
CA GLY A 35 -9.42 -12.12 10.97
C GLY A 35 -10.31 -10.88 10.72
N ALA A 36 -10.50 -10.55 9.44
CA ALA A 36 -11.38 -9.47 9.03
C ALA A 36 -12.08 -9.82 7.72
N SER A 37 -13.33 -9.43 7.58
CA SER A 37 -14.13 -9.68 6.39
C SER A 37 -15.06 -8.52 6.06
N VAL A 38 -15.47 -8.44 4.80
CA VAL A 38 -16.40 -7.41 4.33
C VAL A 38 -17.48 -8.09 3.48
N PRO A 39 -18.41 -8.82 4.13
CA PRO A 39 -19.51 -9.46 3.42
C PRO A 39 -20.45 -8.45 2.78
N ARG A 40 -20.94 -8.80 1.58
CA ARG A 40 -21.92 -8.01 0.85
C ARG A 40 -23.33 -8.52 1.06
N PHE A 41 -24.27 -7.58 1.15
CA PHE A 41 -25.69 -7.86 1.11
C PHE A 41 -26.17 -8.03 -0.34
N GLY A 42 -27.37 -8.56 -0.53
CA GLY A 42 -27.97 -8.71 -1.85
C GLY A 42 -28.19 -7.39 -2.61
N SER A 43 -28.26 -6.27 -1.91
CA SER A 43 -28.31 -4.91 -2.47
C SER A 43 -26.98 -4.40 -3.00
N GLY A 44 -25.86 -5.11 -2.72
CA GLY A 44 -24.49 -4.67 -3.04
C GLY A 44 -23.81 -3.87 -1.94
N GLU A 45 -24.55 -3.43 -0.91
CA GLU A 45 -23.97 -2.84 0.29
C GLU A 45 -23.12 -3.86 1.04
N ALA A 46 -22.21 -3.37 1.89
CA ALA A 46 -21.34 -4.25 2.67
C ALA A 46 -21.14 -3.74 4.08
N LYS A 47 -20.68 -4.62 4.97
CA LYS A 47 -20.28 -4.26 6.34
C LYS A 47 -18.87 -4.77 6.64
N GLY A 48 -18.07 -3.99 7.37
CA GLY A 48 -16.79 -4.44 7.92
C GLY A 48 -17.00 -5.27 9.18
N ILE A 49 -16.29 -6.37 9.28
CA ILE A 49 -16.27 -7.24 10.48
C ILE A 49 -14.82 -7.49 10.86
N ILE A 50 -14.52 -7.39 12.15
CA ILE A 50 -13.24 -7.83 12.75
C ILE A 50 -13.58 -8.97 13.69
N GLU A 51 -12.93 -10.11 13.52
CA GLU A 51 -13.29 -11.36 14.17
C GLU A 51 -12.70 -11.51 15.58
N GLU A 52 -11.79 -10.60 15.95
CA GLU A 52 -11.14 -10.62 17.27
C GLU A 52 -10.94 -9.23 17.87
N SER A 53 -10.62 -9.17 19.15
CA SER A 53 -10.37 -7.88 19.82
C SER A 53 -9.09 -7.23 19.33
N VAL A 54 -9.21 -5.97 18.89
CA VAL A 54 -8.10 -5.11 18.47
C VAL A 54 -7.78 -3.99 19.47
N ARG A 55 -8.39 -4.06 20.65
CA ARG A 55 -8.22 -3.04 21.69
C ARG A 55 -6.75 -2.87 22.09
N GLY A 56 -6.26 -1.64 22.00
CA GLY A 56 -4.90 -1.25 22.39
C GLY A 56 -3.79 -1.76 21.46
N LYS A 57 -4.15 -2.41 20.34
CA LYS A 57 -3.17 -2.92 19.35
C LYS A 57 -2.78 -1.84 18.34
N ASP A 58 -1.54 -1.92 17.87
CA ASP A 58 -1.10 -1.21 16.66
C ASP A 58 -1.53 -2.02 15.43
N LEU A 59 -2.35 -1.41 14.59
CA LEU A 59 -2.97 -2.08 13.45
C LEU A 59 -2.34 -1.64 12.15
N TYR A 60 -2.08 -2.59 11.28
CA TYR A 60 -1.60 -2.38 9.91
C TYR A 60 -2.64 -2.94 8.94
N LEU A 61 -3.32 -2.06 8.23
CA LEU A 61 -4.32 -2.39 7.23
C LEU A 61 -3.67 -2.30 5.85
N MET A 62 -3.43 -3.46 5.23
CA MET A 62 -2.89 -3.50 3.88
C MET A 62 -4.02 -3.71 2.87
N VAL A 63 -4.12 -2.83 1.90
CA VAL A 63 -5.10 -2.90 0.82
C VAL A 63 -4.45 -2.63 -0.53
N ASP A 64 -4.63 -3.54 -1.47
CA ASP A 64 -4.33 -3.34 -2.88
C ASP A 64 -5.61 -2.88 -3.59
N VAL A 65 -5.72 -1.57 -3.80
CA VAL A 65 -6.90 -0.96 -4.43
C VAL A 65 -7.02 -1.30 -5.92
N CYS A 66 -5.93 -1.79 -6.53
CA CYS A 66 -5.90 -2.19 -7.93
C CYS A 66 -6.14 -3.69 -8.15
N ASN A 67 -6.47 -4.45 -7.10
CA ASN A 67 -6.69 -5.90 -7.20
C ASN A 67 -8.02 -6.23 -7.86
N TYR A 68 -8.03 -6.23 -9.18
CA TYR A 68 -9.18 -6.56 -10.00
C TYR A 68 -9.63 -8.03 -9.92
N ASN A 69 -8.80 -8.92 -9.36
CA ASN A 69 -9.13 -10.34 -9.23
C ASN A 69 -10.11 -10.65 -8.10
N VAL A 70 -10.32 -9.72 -7.19
CA VAL A 70 -11.33 -9.87 -6.14
C VAL A 70 -12.70 -9.60 -6.72
N THR A 71 -13.62 -10.53 -6.51
CA THR A 71 -14.98 -10.45 -7.04
C THR A 71 -16.04 -10.58 -5.95
N TYR A 72 -17.23 -10.11 -6.26
CA TYR A 72 -18.43 -10.33 -5.46
C TYR A 72 -19.63 -10.63 -6.35
N SER A 73 -20.62 -11.35 -5.81
CA SER A 73 -21.87 -11.61 -6.52
C SER A 73 -22.93 -10.58 -6.15
N LEU A 74 -23.60 -10.05 -7.17
CA LEU A 74 -24.74 -9.16 -7.03
C LEU A 74 -25.83 -9.58 -8.02
N THR A 75 -27.00 -9.91 -7.52
CA THR A 75 -28.16 -10.35 -8.33
C THR A 75 -27.83 -11.49 -9.32
N GLY A 76 -26.96 -12.42 -8.88
CA GLY A 76 -26.53 -13.56 -9.70
C GLY A 76 -25.37 -13.28 -10.67
N ASN A 77 -24.93 -12.02 -10.79
CA ASN A 77 -23.80 -11.64 -11.63
C ASN A 77 -22.52 -11.53 -10.82
N THR A 78 -21.39 -11.95 -11.41
CA THR A 78 -20.06 -11.74 -10.83
C THR A 78 -19.54 -10.37 -11.23
N ASN A 79 -19.19 -9.57 -10.23
CA ASN A 79 -18.62 -8.23 -10.42
C ASN A 79 -17.21 -8.20 -9.87
N HIS A 80 -16.30 -7.61 -10.61
CA HIS A 80 -14.93 -7.32 -10.14
C HIS A 80 -14.93 -6.07 -9.26
N MET A 81 -14.14 -6.10 -8.20
CA MET A 81 -14.01 -4.93 -7.34
C MET A 81 -13.21 -3.82 -8.03
N SER A 82 -13.79 -2.62 -8.04
CA SER A 82 -13.12 -1.40 -8.47
C SER A 82 -12.18 -0.87 -7.38
N PRO A 83 -11.30 0.09 -7.69
CA PRO A 83 -10.54 0.84 -6.67
C PRO A 83 -11.45 1.45 -5.60
N ASP A 84 -12.62 1.97 -5.99
CA ASP A 84 -13.61 2.53 -5.06
C ASP A 84 -14.17 1.47 -4.12
N ASP A 85 -14.46 0.28 -4.62
CA ASP A 85 -14.91 -0.84 -3.78
C ASP A 85 -13.88 -1.21 -2.72
N HIS A 86 -12.61 -1.31 -3.11
CA HIS A 86 -11.50 -1.60 -2.20
C HIS A 86 -11.32 -0.49 -1.17
N TYR A 87 -11.33 0.77 -1.61
CA TYR A 87 -11.21 1.92 -0.73
C TYR A 87 -12.39 2.01 0.26
N GLN A 88 -13.61 1.78 -0.22
CA GLN A 88 -14.79 1.75 0.65
C GLN A 88 -14.74 0.58 1.65
N ASN A 89 -14.19 -0.58 1.26
CA ASN A 89 -14.00 -1.71 2.17
C ASN A 89 -12.94 -1.40 3.25
N LEU A 90 -11.85 -0.71 2.90
CA LEU A 90 -10.89 -0.21 3.86
C LEU A 90 -11.57 0.67 4.93
N LYS A 91 -12.41 1.62 4.50
CA LYS A 91 -13.15 2.49 5.42
C LYS A 91 -14.09 1.70 6.34
N ARG A 92 -14.74 0.65 5.82
CA ARG A 92 -15.60 -0.22 6.63
C ARG A 92 -14.80 -0.97 7.72
N ILE A 93 -13.60 -1.43 7.41
CA ILE A 93 -12.72 -2.06 8.40
C ILE A 93 -12.25 -1.05 9.44
N ILE A 94 -11.84 0.16 9.03
CA ILE A 94 -11.47 1.23 9.97
C ILE A 94 -12.65 1.56 10.89
N ALA A 95 -13.86 1.67 10.35
CA ALA A 95 -15.06 1.90 11.15
C ALA A 95 -15.34 0.74 12.13
N ALA A 96 -15.08 -0.52 11.73
CA ALA A 96 -15.24 -1.68 12.60
C ALA A 96 -14.23 -1.71 13.77
N ILE A 97 -13.04 -1.11 13.61
CA ILE A 97 -12.08 -0.91 14.73
C ILE A 97 -12.72 -0.03 15.82
N GLY A 98 -13.56 0.93 15.43
CA GLY A 98 -14.37 1.74 16.35
C GLY A 98 -13.56 2.54 17.35
N GLY A 99 -12.39 3.05 16.97
CA GLY A 99 -11.51 3.84 17.83
C GLY A 99 -10.85 3.04 18.97
N LYS A 100 -10.90 1.71 18.92
CA LYS A 100 -10.36 0.84 20.00
C LYS A 100 -8.90 0.45 19.75
N GLY A 101 -8.39 0.60 18.53
CA GLY A 101 -6.98 0.44 18.22
C GLY A 101 -6.13 1.52 18.89
N ARG A 102 -4.88 1.23 19.17
CA ARG A 102 -3.93 2.22 19.67
C ARG A 102 -3.44 3.12 18.54
N ARG A 103 -3.10 2.54 17.41
CA ARG A 103 -2.73 3.21 16.17
C ARG A 103 -3.30 2.45 14.99
N ILE A 104 -3.63 3.18 13.93
CA ILE A 104 -4.09 2.62 12.67
C ILE A 104 -3.13 3.09 11.57
N ASN A 105 -2.42 2.15 10.97
CA ASN A 105 -1.51 2.37 9.87
C ASN A 105 -2.11 1.75 8.61
N VAL A 106 -2.23 2.50 7.55
CA VAL A 106 -2.73 2.03 6.26
C VAL A 106 -1.57 1.87 5.29
N ILE A 107 -1.46 0.69 4.69
CA ILE A 107 -0.49 0.40 3.65
C ILE A 107 -1.26 0.20 2.34
N MET A 108 -1.11 1.14 1.43
CA MET A 108 -1.62 1.06 0.05
C MET A 108 -0.44 1.00 -0.92
N PRO A 109 -0.06 -0.18 -1.42
CA PRO A 109 1.03 -0.30 -2.39
C PRO A 109 0.85 0.63 -3.58
N PHE A 110 -0.37 0.74 -4.11
CA PHE A 110 -0.79 1.79 -5.03
C PHE A 110 -1.71 2.77 -4.30
N LEU A 111 -1.33 4.03 -4.25
CA LEU A 111 -2.12 5.05 -3.56
C LEU A 111 -3.42 5.32 -4.32
N TYR A 112 -4.55 5.18 -3.64
CA TYR A 112 -5.87 5.46 -4.19
C TYR A 112 -5.95 6.91 -4.70
N GLU A 113 -6.48 7.09 -5.91
CA GLU A 113 -6.61 8.37 -6.62
C GLU A 113 -5.28 9.14 -6.79
N SER A 114 -4.14 8.46 -6.77
CA SER A 114 -2.80 9.05 -6.83
C SER A 114 -2.59 9.95 -8.06
N ARG A 115 -3.29 9.69 -9.17
CA ARG A 115 -3.20 10.51 -10.39
C ARG A 115 -3.96 11.82 -10.27
N GLN A 116 -4.97 11.89 -9.40
CA GLN A 116 -5.76 13.09 -9.13
C GLN A 116 -5.16 13.88 -7.95
N HIS A 117 -3.87 14.18 -8.06
CA HIS A 117 -3.05 14.84 -7.02
C HIS A 117 -3.01 16.38 -7.14
N LYS A 118 -3.43 16.92 -8.26
CA LYS A 118 -3.51 18.36 -8.54
C LYS A 118 -4.79 18.68 -9.30
N ARG A 119 -5.21 19.93 -9.18
CA ARG A 119 -6.38 20.46 -9.87
C ARG A 119 -5.96 21.67 -10.68
N THR A 120 -6.29 21.70 -11.97
CA THR A 120 -5.97 22.79 -12.90
C THR A 120 -7.21 23.54 -13.37
N SER A 121 -8.38 22.95 -13.23
CA SER A 121 -9.65 23.52 -13.66
C SER A 121 -10.77 23.15 -12.68
N ARG A 122 -11.99 22.94 -13.18
CA ARG A 122 -13.16 22.49 -12.39
C ARG A 122 -13.15 20.97 -12.22
N GLU A 123 -12.14 20.48 -11.56
CA GLU A 123 -11.90 19.05 -11.30
C GLU A 123 -12.03 18.77 -9.81
N SER A 124 -12.36 17.52 -9.46
CA SER A 124 -12.23 17.05 -8.09
C SER A 124 -10.75 16.91 -7.71
N LEU A 125 -10.45 16.87 -6.42
CA LEU A 125 -9.10 16.63 -5.88
C LEU A 125 -9.13 15.38 -5.01
N ASP A 126 -9.41 14.24 -5.66
CA ASP A 126 -9.82 13.03 -4.97
C ASP A 126 -8.72 12.41 -4.12
N CYS A 127 -7.46 12.50 -4.55
CA CYS A 127 -6.34 12.04 -3.72
C CYS A 127 -6.28 12.76 -2.37
N ALA A 128 -6.38 14.09 -2.38
CA ALA A 128 -6.34 14.88 -1.14
C ALA A 128 -7.55 14.60 -0.25
N LEU A 129 -8.74 14.50 -0.86
CA LEU A 129 -9.98 14.19 -0.13
C LEU A 129 -9.92 12.82 0.52
N ALA A 130 -9.43 11.80 -0.21
CA ALA A 130 -9.26 10.45 0.31
C ALA A 130 -8.29 10.40 1.49
N LEU A 131 -7.13 11.06 1.39
CA LEU A 131 -6.17 11.14 2.48
C LEU A 131 -6.76 11.81 3.73
N GLN A 132 -7.45 12.94 3.53
CA GLN A 132 -8.12 13.66 4.63
C GLN A 132 -9.25 12.83 5.26
N GLU A 133 -9.99 12.07 4.47
CA GLU A 133 -11.05 11.19 4.97
C GLU A 133 -10.47 10.12 5.88
N LEU A 134 -9.39 9.44 5.47
CA LEU A 134 -8.73 8.42 6.28
C LEU A 134 -8.21 8.99 7.61
N VAL A 135 -7.60 10.17 7.57
CA VAL A 135 -7.12 10.86 8.78
C VAL A 135 -8.28 11.22 9.71
N ARG A 136 -9.40 11.74 9.19
CA ARG A 136 -10.60 12.02 9.98
C ARG A 136 -11.21 10.74 10.59
N MET A 137 -11.02 9.60 9.97
CA MET A 137 -11.43 8.30 10.50
C MET A 137 -10.49 7.73 11.54
N GLY A 138 -9.39 8.43 11.87
CA GLY A 138 -8.43 8.04 12.90
C GLY A 138 -7.23 7.22 12.38
N VAL A 139 -6.90 7.34 11.10
CA VAL A 139 -5.65 6.78 10.56
C VAL A 139 -4.49 7.67 10.95
N ASP A 140 -3.48 7.10 11.59
CA ASP A 140 -2.28 7.80 12.05
C ASP A 140 -1.22 7.91 10.96
N ASN A 141 -1.01 6.84 10.18
CA ASN A 141 0.02 6.79 9.15
C ASN A 141 -0.53 6.15 7.87
N ILE A 142 -0.13 6.71 6.74
CA ILE A 142 -0.40 6.18 5.40
C ILE A 142 0.93 5.90 4.72
N ILE A 143 1.12 4.67 4.28
CA ILE A 143 2.35 4.19 3.62
C ILE A 143 1.98 3.72 2.22
N THR A 144 2.71 4.22 1.22
CA THR A 144 2.54 3.83 -0.18
C THR A 144 3.87 3.58 -0.86
N PHE A 145 3.86 2.96 -2.04
CA PHE A 145 5.06 2.82 -2.86
C PHE A 145 4.99 3.79 -4.04
N ASP A 146 6.04 4.58 -4.21
CA ASP A 146 6.24 5.44 -5.37
C ASP A 146 4.99 6.27 -5.73
N ALA A 147 4.53 7.10 -4.80
CA ALA A 147 3.40 8.00 -5.04
C ALA A 147 3.62 8.79 -6.33
N HIS A 148 2.57 8.93 -7.14
CA HIS A 148 2.64 9.65 -8.42
C HIS A 148 3.21 11.07 -8.26
N ASP A 149 2.82 11.74 -7.18
CA ASP A 149 3.43 12.99 -6.72
C ASP A 149 3.51 12.95 -5.18
N PRO A 150 4.72 12.92 -4.58
CA PRO A 150 4.87 12.84 -3.13
C PRO A 150 4.33 14.08 -2.39
N ARG A 151 4.08 15.20 -3.09
CA ARG A 151 3.51 16.41 -2.48
C ARG A 151 2.07 16.23 -2.03
N VAL A 152 1.40 15.12 -2.35
CA VAL A 152 0.06 14.79 -1.81
C VAL A 152 0.06 14.76 -0.28
N GLN A 153 1.20 14.51 0.37
CA GLN A 153 1.36 14.62 1.83
C GLN A 153 0.95 15.98 2.38
N ASN A 154 1.04 17.05 1.57
CA ASN A 154 0.64 18.41 1.99
C ASN A 154 -0.86 18.50 2.28
N ALA A 155 -1.69 17.56 1.84
CA ALA A 155 -3.11 17.50 2.18
C ALA A 155 -3.36 17.09 3.64
N ILE A 156 -2.38 16.45 4.29
CA ILE A 156 -2.47 15.92 5.66
C ILE A 156 -1.20 16.24 6.48
N PRO A 157 -0.85 17.53 6.67
CA PRO A 157 0.46 17.96 7.18
C PRO A 157 0.74 17.54 8.63
N LEU A 158 -0.28 17.11 9.38
CA LEU A 158 -0.16 16.68 10.78
C LEU A 158 -0.24 15.16 10.95
N SER A 159 -0.32 14.40 9.87
CA SER A 159 -0.41 12.93 9.90
C SER A 159 0.79 12.31 9.20
N GLY A 160 1.16 11.10 9.59
CA GLY A 160 2.24 10.36 8.95
C GLY A 160 1.88 9.99 7.50
N PHE A 161 2.77 10.34 6.58
CA PHE A 161 2.70 9.90 5.20
C PHE A 161 4.09 9.50 4.72
N GLU A 162 4.21 8.29 4.20
CA GLU A 162 5.46 7.79 3.67
C GLU A 162 5.27 7.22 2.27
N THR A 163 6.14 7.62 1.36
CA THR A 163 6.25 7.01 0.03
C THR A 163 7.60 6.29 -0.08
N VAL A 164 7.54 4.98 -0.21
CA VAL A 164 8.73 4.11 -0.26
C VAL A 164 9.13 3.88 -1.71
N SER A 165 10.39 4.16 -2.05
CA SER A 165 10.90 3.87 -3.39
C SER A 165 11.04 2.35 -3.60
N PRO A 166 10.47 1.77 -4.65
CA PRO A 166 10.61 0.36 -4.98
C PRO A 166 11.90 0.01 -5.70
N THR A 167 12.73 1.01 -6.05
CA THR A 167 13.92 0.86 -6.90
C THR A 167 14.85 -0.26 -6.45
N TYR A 168 15.14 -0.35 -5.16
CA TYR A 168 15.98 -1.43 -4.62
C TYR A 168 15.38 -2.83 -4.90
N GLN A 169 14.07 -2.97 -4.77
CA GLN A 169 13.40 -4.25 -5.02
C GLN A 169 13.38 -4.59 -6.51
N PHE A 170 13.26 -3.61 -7.39
CA PHE A 170 13.38 -3.80 -8.84
C PHE A 170 14.78 -4.24 -9.22
N ILE A 171 15.82 -3.57 -8.75
CA ILE A 171 17.21 -3.96 -8.99
C ILE A 171 17.46 -5.39 -8.49
N LYS A 172 17.02 -5.70 -7.28
CA LYS A 172 17.16 -7.05 -6.72
C LYS A 172 16.38 -8.10 -7.52
N GLY A 173 15.21 -7.75 -8.05
CA GLY A 173 14.43 -8.59 -8.95
C GLY A 173 15.15 -8.84 -10.26
N LEU A 174 15.67 -7.77 -10.87
CA LEU A 174 16.40 -7.80 -12.13
C LEU A 174 17.62 -8.73 -12.02
N LEU A 175 18.48 -8.53 -11.03
CA LEU A 175 19.69 -9.34 -10.78
C LEU A 175 19.39 -10.82 -10.44
N ARG A 176 18.22 -11.12 -9.90
CA ARG A 176 17.80 -12.50 -9.63
C ARG A 176 17.31 -13.22 -10.89
N THR A 177 16.66 -12.47 -11.77
CA THR A 177 16.07 -13.01 -12.98
C THR A 177 17.10 -13.19 -14.08
N TYR A 178 18.00 -12.22 -14.22
CA TYR A 178 19.01 -12.18 -15.27
C TYR A 178 20.40 -12.22 -14.63
N LYS A 179 20.97 -13.43 -14.51
CA LYS A 179 22.26 -13.65 -13.82
C LYS A 179 23.47 -13.13 -14.58
N ASP A 180 23.36 -13.11 -15.91
CA ASP A 180 24.43 -12.71 -16.82
C ASP A 180 24.28 -11.25 -17.31
N LEU A 181 23.46 -10.46 -16.61
CA LEU A 181 23.20 -9.07 -16.95
C LEU A 181 24.45 -8.23 -16.68
N GLN A 182 24.98 -7.61 -17.73
CA GLN A 182 26.08 -6.65 -17.63
C GLN A 182 25.52 -5.26 -17.31
N ILE A 183 25.85 -4.75 -16.13
CA ILE A 183 25.37 -3.45 -15.64
C ILE A 183 26.54 -2.47 -15.73
N ASP A 184 26.72 -1.91 -16.90
CA ASP A 184 27.70 -0.87 -17.21
C ASP A 184 27.15 0.02 -18.35
N SER A 185 27.77 1.18 -18.55
CA SER A 185 27.34 2.17 -19.55
C SER A 185 27.48 1.71 -21.01
N ASP A 186 28.30 0.67 -21.27
CA ASP A 186 28.49 0.15 -22.63
C ASP A 186 27.36 -0.82 -23.04
N HIS A 187 26.70 -1.46 -22.07
CA HIS A 187 25.73 -2.51 -22.30
C HIS A 187 24.30 -2.16 -21.85
N MET A 188 24.14 -1.16 -20.99
CA MET A 188 22.84 -0.84 -20.43
C MET A 188 22.63 0.67 -20.25
N MET A 189 21.39 1.09 -20.45
CA MET A 189 20.94 2.47 -20.23
C MET A 189 19.57 2.45 -19.55
N ALA A 190 19.35 3.39 -18.63
CA ALA A 190 18.00 3.62 -18.08
C ALA A 190 17.24 4.60 -18.96
N ILE A 191 16.05 4.21 -19.43
CA ILE A 191 15.27 5.07 -20.33
C ILE A 191 13.93 5.40 -19.69
N SER A 192 13.61 6.70 -19.58
CA SER A 192 12.28 7.15 -19.21
C SER A 192 11.32 7.05 -20.40
N PRO A 193 10.12 6.49 -20.24
CA PRO A 193 9.12 6.42 -21.31
C PRO A 193 8.52 7.78 -21.70
N ASP A 194 8.60 8.76 -20.80
CA ASP A 194 8.08 10.12 -20.99
C ASP A 194 8.72 11.10 -19.98
N GLU A 195 8.36 12.37 -20.05
CA GLU A 195 8.84 13.41 -19.12
C GLU A 195 8.44 13.13 -17.66
N GLY A 196 7.25 12.56 -17.42
CA GLY A 196 6.73 12.27 -16.08
C GLY A 196 7.54 11.19 -15.35
N GLY A 197 8.16 10.27 -16.07
CA GLY A 197 9.01 9.20 -15.54
C GLY A 197 10.47 9.62 -15.29
N THR A 198 10.90 10.80 -15.74
CA THR A 198 12.31 11.21 -15.78
C THR A 198 13.01 11.09 -14.42
N ASN A 199 12.40 11.59 -13.35
CA ASN A 199 13.01 11.55 -12.02
C ASN A 199 13.27 10.12 -11.53
N ARG A 200 12.38 9.18 -11.87
CA ARG A 200 12.53 7.76 -11.53
C ARG A 200 13.67 7.11 -12.34
N ALA A 201 13.74 7.44 -13.64
CA ALA A 201 14.81 6.95 -14.51
C ALA A 201 16.19 7.49 -14.09
N VAL A 202 16.28 8.79 -13.76
CA VAL A 202 17.51 9.41 -13.22
C VAL A 202 17.94 8.73 -11.92
N TYR A 203 17.01 8.51 -11.00
CA TYR A 203 17.34 7.83 -9.74
C TYR A 203 17.85 6.40 -9.98
N LEU A 204 17.20 5.63 -10.85
CA LEU A 204 17.63 4.28 -11.21
C LEU A 204 19.02 4.28 -11.88
N ALA A 205 19.22 5.19 -12.85
CA ALA A 205 20.49 5.36 -13.56
C ALA A 205 21.62 5.68 -12.56
N ASN A 206 21.43 6.64 -11.67
CA ASN A 206 22.41 7.02 -10.66
C ASN A 206 22.76 5.87 -9.71
N VAL A 207 21.76 5.08 -9.27
CA VAL A 207 22.01 3.94 -8.38
C VAL A 207 22.81 2.83 -9.07
N LEU A 208 22.61 2.64 -10.37
CA LEU A 208 23.30 1.60 -11.15
C LEU A 208 24.58 2.10 -11.85
N GLY A 209 24.87 3.40 -11.82
CA GLY A 209 26.01 3.98 -12.54
C GLY A 209 25.84 3.96 -14.06
N LEU A 210 24.62 4.13 -14.56
CA LEU A 210 24.25 4.06 -15.97
C LEU A 210 23.94 5.43 -16.55
N ASP A 211 24.02 5.52 -17.87
CA ASP A 211 23.49 6.65 -18.61
C ASP A 211 21.95 6.66 -18.61
N MET A 212 21.36 7.83 -18.81
CA MET A 212 19.91 8.02 -18.87
C MET A 212 19.47 8.58 -20.21
N GLY A 213 18.46 7.96 -20.81
CA GLY A 213 17.74 8.45 -21.96
C GLY A 213 16.28 8.76 -21.64
N MET A 214 15.61 9.49 -22.53
CA MET A 214 14.18 9.79 -22.40
C MET A 214 13.51 9.77 -23.76
N PHE A 215 12.32 9.16 -23.84
CA PHE A 215 11.45 9.33 -24.99
C PHE A 215 10.59 10.58 -24.82
N TYR A 216 10.58 11.41 -25.87
CA TYR A 216 9.68 12.55 -25.91
C TYR A 216 8.32 12.11 -26.48
N LYS A 217 7.25 12.36 -25.75
CA LYS A 217 5.89 12.13 -26.21
C LYS A 217 5.38 13.41 -26.83
N SER A 218 5.34 13.48 -28.16
CA SER A 218 4.59 14.52 -28.87
C SER A 218 3.10 14.28 -28.66
N LEU A 219 2.39 15.29 -28.17
CA LEU A 219 0.94 15.31 -28.09
C LEU A 219 0.33 15.63 -29.45
#